data_a4bea7aae69cadb01e0fc0466ec324e9
#
_entry.id   a4bea7aae69cadb01e0fc0466ec324e9
#
_cell.length_a   1.000
_cell.length_b   1.000
_cell.length_c   1.000
_cell.angle_alpha   90.00
_cell.angle_beta   90.00
_cell.angle_gamma   90.00
#
_symmetry.space_group_name_H-M   'P 1'
#
loop_
_entity.id
_entity.type
_entity.pdbx_description
1 polymer ?
#
loop_
_entity_poly.entity_id
_entity_poly.type
_entity_poly.pdbx_seq_one_letter_code
_entity_poly.pdbx_strand_id
1 'polypeptide(L)'
;MLNLSLEIIAVITAILYLVLAAKEDVKCWYAAIISSSLYFYIMLNAGLLMEAILQVFYVGMAIYGWKQWNKLSNEQYEIRIKKWKKINHLYAVGIVVILAIISKDILEKYTNAVFPFLDALTTFGAIITTYMVAKKIIENWIYWFVIDSISIYLFYSRELYLTCLLYTSDAADDIG
;
A
#
# COMPACT_ATOMS: atom_id res chain seq x y z
N MET A 1 23.53 -11.51 -0.77
CA MET A 1 22.83 -12.61 -0.06
C MET A 1 21.93 -12.10 1.08
N LEU A 2 22.40 -11.22 1.97
CA LEU A 2 21.57 -10.71 3.08
C LEU A 2 20.30 -9.98 2.58
N ASN A 3 20.43 -9.16 1.53
CA ASN A 3 19.31 -8.42 0.94
C ASN A 3 18.21 -9.34 0.36
N LEU A 4 18.61 -10.44 -0.30
CA LEU A 4 17.66 -11.40 -0.87
C LEU A 4 16.86 -12.12 0.22
N SER A 5 17.50 -12.54 1.32
CA SER A 5 16.82 -13.18 2.43
C SER A 5 15.84 -12.24 3.13
N LEU A 6 16.21 -10.97 3.30
CA LEU A 6 15.32 -9.94 3.86
C LEU A 6 14.14 -9.65 2.93
N GLU A 7 14.37 -9.60 1.62
CA GLU A 7 13.31 -9.40 0.63
C GLU A 7 12.31 -10.56 0.65
N ILE A 8 12.79 -11.81 0.70
CA ILE A 8 11.92 -12.99 0.81
C ILE A 8 11.05 -12.92 2.07
N ILE A 9 11.63 -12.56 3.22
CA ILE A 9 10.87 -12.43 4.48
C ILE A 9 9.85 -11.28 4.38
N ALA A 10 10.22 -10.17 3.76
CA ALA A 10 9.34 -9.03 3.55
C ALA A 10 8.13 -9.41 2.68
N VAL A 11 8.37 -10.14 1.57
CA VAL A 11 7.31 -10.65 0.67
C VAL A 11 6.40 -11.63 1.42
N ILE A 12 6.95 -12.62 2.14
CA ILE A 12 6.15 -13.59 2.88
C ILE A 12 5.26 -12.88 3.92
N THR A 13 5.80 -11.92 4.66
CA THR A 13 5.02 -11.17 5.66
C THR A 13 3.99 -10.24 5.02
N ALA A 14 4.25 -9.71 3.81
CA ALA A 14 3.27 -8.94 3.05
C ALA A 14 2.12 -9.82 2.57
N ILE A 15 2.38 -10.99 2.00
CA ILE A 15 1.35 -11.96 1.60
C ILE A 15 0.52 -12.39 2.84
N LEU A 16 1.17 -12.64 3.98
CA LEU A 16 0.47 -12.96 5.22
C LEU A 16 -0.46 -11.81 5.65
N TYR A 17 -0.01 -10.55 5.51
CA TYR A 17 -0.86 -9.38 5.74
C TYR A 17 -2.12 -9.43 4.87
N LEU A 18 -1.98 -9.66 3.56
CA LEU A 18 -3.11 -9.68 2.61
C LEU A 18 -4.12 -10.78 2.96
N VAL A 19 -3.65 -12.01 3.15
CA VAL A 19 -4.51 -13.14 3.50
C VAL A 19 -5.27 -12.89 4.81
N LEU A 20 -4.61 -12.33 5.82
CA LEU A 20 -5.25 -12.01 7.09
C LEU A 20 -6.20 -10.80 6.97
N ALA A 21 -5.86 -9.81 6.16
CA ALA A 21 -6.72 -8.65 5.91
C ALA A 21 -8.00 -9.04 5.16
N ALA A 22 -7.90 -9.92 4.16
CA ALA A 22 -9.05 -10.48 3.45
C ALA A 22 -9.98 -11.28 4.38
N LYS A 23 -9.41 -11.96 5.40
CA LYS A 23 -10.17 -12.65 6.47
C LYS A 23 -10.65 -11.73 7.59
N GLU A 24 -10.41 -10.43 7.48
CA GLU A 24 -10.71 -9.43 8.51
C GLU A 24 -10.07 -9.70 9.89
N ASP A 25 -8.99 -10.49 9.93
CA ASP A 25 -8.27 -10.81 11.18
C ASP A 25 -7.39 -9.63 11.60
N VAL A 26 -7.58 -9.15 12.82
CA VAL A 26 -6.80 -8.04 13.41
C VAL A 26 -5.29 -8.30 13.40
N LYS A 27 -4.87 -9.56 13.38
CA LYS A 27 -3.45 -9.95 13.30
C LYS A 27 -2.77 -9.50 12.02
N CYS A 28 -3.52 -9.16 10.96
CA CYS A 28 -2.97 -8.61 9.72
C CYS A 28 -2.08 -7.38 10.00
N TRP A 29 -2.44 -6.55 10.96
CA TRP A 29 -1.69 -5.34 11.28
C TRP A 29 -0.28 -5.61 11.84
N TYR A 30 -0.07 -6.73 12.55
CA TYR A 30 1.28 -7.14 12.97
C TYR A 30 2.15 -7.54 11.78
N ALA A 31 1.58 -8.31 10.85
CA ALA A 31 2.26 -8.67 9.61
C ALA A 31 2.59 -7.42 8.77
N ALA A 32 1.68 -6.45 8.70
CA ALA A 32 1.91 -5.16 8.04
C ALA A 32 3.09 -4.39 8.65
N ILE A 33 3.18 -4.30 9.99
CA ILE A 33 4.29 -3.62 10.67
C ILE A 33 5.62 -4.28 10.34
N ILE A 34 5.69 -5.61 10.40
CA ILE A 34 6.92 -6.36 10.11
C ILE A 34 7.33 -6.14 8.65
N SER A 35 6.41 -6.38 7.71
CA SER A 35 6.67 -6.22 6.28
C SER A 35 7.13 -4.79 5.94
N SER A 36 6.38 -3.78 6.37
CA SER A 36 6.72 -2.38 6.09
C SER A 36 8.06 -1.97 6.70
N SER A 37 8.42 -2.48 7.89
CA SER A 37 9.71 -2.20 8.50
C SER A 37 10.88 -2.82 7.70
N LEU A 38 10.70 -4.02 7.16
CA LEU A 38 11.67 -4.67 6.30
C LEU A 38 11.79 -3.94 4.95
N TYR A 39 10.67 -3.60 4.33
CA TYR A 39 10.67 -2.84 3.07
C TYR A 39 11.25 -1.44 3.23
N PHE A 40 11.05 -0.77 4.37
CA PHE A 40 11.72 0.50 4.67
C PHE A 40 13.25 0.37 4.52
N TYR A 41 13.83 -0.65 5.14
CA TYR A 41 15.26 -0.89 5.05
C TYR A 41 15.70 -1.24 3.62
N ILE A 42 14.95 -2.11 2.93
CA ILE A 42 15.25 -2.53 1.56
C ILE A 42 15.20 -1.33 0.61
N MET A 43 14.16 -0.50 0.67
CA MET A 43 13.96 0.66 -0.20
C MET A 43 15.00 1.75 0.04
N LEU A 44 15.41 1.98 1.31
CA LEU A 44 16.52 2.88 1.62
C LEU A 44 17.82 2.43 0.95
N ASN A 45 18.17 1.14 1.07
CA ASN A 45 19.38 0.60 0.45
C ASN A 45 19.32 0.58 -1.08
N ALA A 46 18.13 0.50 -1.67
CA ALA A 46 17.91 0.61 -3.10
C ALA A 46 17.93 2.07 -3.61
N GLY A 47 18.06 3.06 -2.72
CA GLY A 47 18.00 4.48 -3.09
C GLY A 47 16.60 5.00 -3.42
N LEU A 48 15.56 4.25 -3.06
CA LEU A 48 14.15 4.57 -3.31
C LEU A 48 13.56 5.31 -2.09
N LEU A 49 13.93 6.59 -1.95
CA LEU A 49 13.59 7.38 -0.77
C LEU A 49 12.08 7.57 -0.60
N MET A 50 11.33 7.82 -1.69
CA MET A 50 9.88 8.03 -1.62
C MET A 50 9.16 6.78 -1.13
N GLU A 51 9.54 5.61 -1.67
CA GLU A 51 9.02 4.32 -1.25
C GLU A 51 9.38 4.01 0.21
N ALA A 52 10.59 4.37 0.64
CA ALA A 52 10.99 4.23 2.05
C ALA A 52 10.12 5.12 2.97
N ILE A 53 9.85 6.37 2.60
CA ILE A 53 8.95 7.26 3.35
C ILE A 53 7.54 6.67 3.39
N LEU A 54 7.06 6.11 2.28
CA LEU A 54 5.75 5.45 2.22
C LEU A 54 5.67 4.27 3.21
N GLN A 55 6.75 3.50 3.39
CA GLN A 55 6.77 2.42 4.38
C GLN A 55 6.64 2.94 5.82
N VAL A 56 7.22 4.09 6.15
CA VAL A 56 7.01 4.72 7.46
C VAL A 56 5.53 5.10 7.65
N PHE A 57 4.90 5.63 6.61
CA PHE A 57 3.45 5.88 6.63
C PHE A 57 2.65 4.59 6.85
N TYR A 58 3.00 3.48 6.18
CA TYR A 58 2.32 2.19 6.37
C TYR A 58 2.45 1.65 7.80
N VAL A 59 3.61 1.79 8.44
CA VAL A 59 3.76 1.44 9.86
C VAL A 59 2.82 2.26 10.74
N GLY A 60 2.73 3.57 10.52
CA GLY A 60 1.79 4.44 11.23
C GLY A 60 0.32 4.03 11.02
N MET A 61 -0.04 3.73 9.76
CA MET A 61 -1.38 3.27 9.41
C MET A 61 -1.70 1.88 9.97
N ALA A 62 -0.71 0.98 10.07
CA ALA A 62 -0.89 -0.32 10.67
C ALA A 62 -1.21 -0.21 12.17
N ILE A 63 -0.54 0.68 12.89
CA ILE A 63 -0.86 0.97 14.30
C ILE A 63 -2.27 1.58 14.44
N TYR A 64 -2.63 2.50 13.53
CA TYR A 64 -3.96 3.09 13.51
C TYR A 64 -5.05 2.05 13.20
N GLY A 65 -4.87 1.23 12.17
CA GLY A 65 -5.80 0.17 11.77
C GLY A 65 -5.97 -0.90 12.85
N TRP A 66 -4.87 -1.31 13.50
CA TRP A 66 -4.92 -2.21 14.66
C TRP A 66 -5.79 -1.66 15.78
N LYS A 67 -5.60 -0.40 16.17
CA LYS A 67 -6.44 0.25 17.20
C LYS A 67 -7.90 0.34 16.77
N GLN A 68 -8.15 0.70 15.51
CA GLN A 68 -9.50 0.85 14.97
C GLN A 68 -10.25 -0.48 14.93
N TRP A 69 -9.59 -1.56 14.49
CA TRP A 69 -10.22 -2.87 14.39
C TRP A 69 -10.41 -3.52 15.77
N ASN A 70 -9.48 -3.36 16.71
CA ASN A 70 -9.64 -3.83 18.09
C ASN A 70 -10.81 -3.15 18.80
N LYS A 71 -10.99 -1.84 18.60
CA LYS A 71 -12.11 -1.11 19.18
C LYS A 71 -13.46 -1.65 18.67
N LEU A 72 -13.54 -1.90 17.36
CA LEU A 72 -14.76 -2.44 16.74
C LEU A 72 -15.05 -3.88 17.19
N SER A 73 -14.04 -4.70 17.46
CA SER A 73 -14.19 -6.08 17.97
C SER A 73 -14.73 -6.11 19.42
N ASN A 74 -14.33 -5.16 20.26
CA ASN A 74 -14.70 -5.14 21.68
C ASN A 74 -16.10 -4.52 21.96
N GLU A 75 -16.64 -3.72 21.05
CA GLU A 75 -17.90 -2.99 21.25
C GLU A 75 -19.16 -3.80 20.83
N GLN A 76 -19.06 -5.13 20.55
CA GLN A 76 -20.20 -5.97 20.11
C GLN A 76 -21.00 -5.40 18.91
N TYR A 77 -20.49 -4.34 18.28
CA TYR A 77 -21.02 -3.86 17.02
C TYR A 77 -20.59 -4.81 15.91
N GLU A 78 -21.56 -5.37 15.17
CA GLU A 78 -21.27 -6.04 13.89
C GLU A 78 -20.29 -5.16 13.09
N ILE A 79 -19.15 -5.74 12.76
CA ILE A 79 -18.13 -5.07 11.96
C ILE A 79 -18.73 -4.83 10.58
N ARG A 80 -19.44 -3.72 10.42
CA ARG A 80 -20.10 -3.41 9.15
C ARG A 80 -19.08 -2.93 8.16
N ILE A 81 -18.90 -3.72 7.11
CA ILE A 81 -18.25 -3.28 5.88
C ILE A 81 -18.95 -2.01 5.39
N LYS A 82 -18.19 -0.96 5.17
CA LYS A 82 -18.70 0.35 4.75
C LYS A 82 -18.56 0.50 3.24
N LYS A 83 -19.48 1.23 2.65
CA LYS A 83 -19.40 1.67 1.26
C LYS A 83 -19.31 3.19 1.21
N TRP A 84 -18.50 3.70 0.31
CA TRP A 84 -18.45 5.13 0.05
C TRP A 84 -19.55 5.57 -0.94
N LYS A 85 -19.99 6.80 -0.79
CA LYS A 85 -20.82 7.46 -1.81
C LYS A 85 -19.95 7.81 -3.01
N LYS A 86 -20.53 7.78 -4.22
CA LYS A 86 -19.81 8.11 -5.48
C LYS A 86 -19.06 9.44 -5.42
N ILE A 87 -19.60 10.42 -4.71
CA ILE A 87 -18.96 11.73 -4.55
C ILE A 87 -17.63 11.65 -3.78
N ASN A 88 -17.51 10.74 -2.80
CA ASN A 88 -16.27 10.56 -2.04
C ASN A 88 -15.16 9.98 -2.92
N HIS A 89 -15.52 9.07 -3.85
CA HIS A 89 -14.57 8.55 -4.84
C HIS A 89 -14.08 9.66 -5.77
N LEU A 90 -14.96 10.53 -6.23
CA LEU A 90 -14.58 11.66 -7.07
C LEU A 90 -13.58 12.59 -6.35
N TYR A 91 -13.84 12.91 -5.08
CA TYR A 91 -12.91 13.71 -4.28
C TYR A 91 -11.58 12.98 -4.05
N ALA A 92 -11.61 11.70 -3.70
CA ALA A 92 -10.41 10.91 -3.47
C ALA A 92 -9.51 10.87 -4.72
N VAL A 93 -10.06 10.50 -5.86
CA VAL A 93 -9.34 10.45 -7.14
C VAL A 93 -8.85 11.85 -7.55
N GLY A 94 -9.71 12.87 -7.42
CA GLY A 94 -9.33 14.25 -7.74
C GLY A 94 -8.15 14.75 -6.90
N ILE A 95 -8.16 14.49 -5.59
CA ILE A 95 -7.05 14.85 -4.69
C ILE A 95 -5.76 14.11 -5.08
N VAL A 96 -5.84 12.79 -5.32
CA VAL A 96 -4.68 11.99 -5.74
C VAL A 96 -4.06 12.55 -7.02
N VAL A 97 -4.86 12.82 -8.05
CA VAL A 97 -4.38 13.34 -9.34
C VAL A 97 -3.75 14.73 -9.18
N ILE A 98 -4.39 15.62 -8.42
CA ILE A 98 -3.85 16.99 -8.16
C ILE A 98 -2.51 16.90 -7.43
N LEU A 99 -2.42 16.07 -6.38
CA LEU A 99 -1.17 15.88 -5.64
C LEU A 99 -0.08 15.26 -6.51
N ALA A 100 -0.43 14.29 -7.38
CA ALA A 100 0.52 13.68 -8.31
C ALA A 100 1.06 14.69 -9.33
N ILE A 101 0.21 15.59 -9.86
CA ILE A 101 0.64 16.65 -10.78
C ILE A 101 1.60 17.63 -10.07
N ILE A 102 1.26 18.06 -8.86
CA ILE A 102 2.10 18.99 -8.09
C ILE A 102 3.44 18.35 -7.74
N SER A 103 3.44 17.07 -7.34
CA SER A 103 4.65 16.36 -6.93
C SER A 103 5.55 15.95 -8.10
N LYS A 104 5.01 15.82 -9.31
CA LYS A 104 5.77 15.48 -10.50
C LYS A 104 6.99 16.36 -10.70
N ASP A 105 6.80 17.68 -10.70
CA ASP A 105 7.87 18.67 -10.95
C ASP A 105 8.96 18.62 -9.87
N ILE A 106 8.55 18.31 -8.62
CA ILE A 106 9.47 18.15 -7.49
C ILE A 106 10.29 16.86 -7.69
N LEU A 107 9.61 15.75 -8.03
CA LEU A 107 10.27 14.46 -8.25
C LEU A 107 11.24 14.51 -9.43
N GLU A 108 10.87 15.15 -10.54
CA GLU A 108 11.75 15.37 -11.70
C GLU A 108 13.02 16.15 -11.34
N LYS A 109 12.89 17.12 -10.44
CA LYS A 109 14.01 18.02 -10.07
C LYS A 109 14.95 17.42 -9.03
N TYR A 110 14.43 16.62 -8.09
CA TYR A 110 15.18 16.18 -6.91
C TYR A 110 15.41 14.66 -6.86
N THR A 111 14.86 13.89 -7.80
CA THR A 111 15.02 12.42 -7.84
C THR A 111 15.35 11.94 -9.25
N ASN A 112 15.85 10.70 -9.37
CA ASN A 112 16.07 10.03 -10.65
C ASN A 112 14.84 9.18 -11.03
N ALA A 113 13.63 9.62 -10.73
CA ALA A 113 12.42 8.89 -11.06
C ALA A 113 12.21 8.82 -12.57
N VAL A 114 12.05 7.61 -13.11
CA VAL A 114 11.83 7.40 -14.55
C VAL A 114 10.43 7.86 -14.98
N PHE A 115 9.44 7.67 -14.10
CA PHE A 115 8.05 8.05 -14.33
C PHE A 115 7.48 8.83 -13.14
N PRO A 116 7.91 10.09 -12.91
CA PRO A 116 7.59 10.85 -11.68
C PRO A 116 6.10 11.01 -11.41
N PHE A 117 5.30 11.18 -12.47
CA PHE A 117 3.84 11.29 -12.31
C PHE A 117 3.20 9.99 -11.84
N LEU A 118 3.58 8.85 -12.42
CA LEU A 118 3.04 7.55 -12.02
C LEU A 118 3.50 7.15 -10.62
N ASP A 119 4.74 7.46 -10.26
CA ASP A 119 5.31 7.24 -8.94
C ASP A 119 4.54 8.02 -7.86
N ALA A 120 4.27 9.30 -8.10
CA ALA A 120 3.44 10.12 -7.22
C ALA A 120 1.98 9.62 -7.18
N LEU A 121 1.42 9.22 -8.32
CA LEU A 121 0.04 8.73 -8.43
C LEU A 121 -0.17 7.47 -7.60
N THR A 122 0.74 6.49 -7.70
CA THR A 122 0.69 5.25 -6.92
C THR A 122 0.91 5.52 -5.44
N THR A 123 1.84 6.40 -5.08
CA THR A 123 2.11 6.78 -3.69
C THR A 123 0.88 7.40 -3.02
N PHE A 124 0.28 8.44 -3.61
CA PHE A 124 -0.90 9.09 -3.04
C PHE A 124 -2.14 8.20 -3.11
N GLY A 125 -2.26 7.39 -4.17
CA GLY A 125 -3.28 6.37 -4.28
C GLY A 125 -3.20 5.35 -3.14
N ALA A 126 -2.03 4.81 -2.88
CA ALA A 126 -1.77 3.86 -1.80
C ALA A 126 -2.08 4.45 -0.41
N ILE A 127 -1.77 5.72 -0.17
CA ILE A 127 -2.10 6.43 1.08
C ILE A 127 -3.62 6.43 1.32
N ILE A 128 -4.41 6.84 0.32
CA ILE A 128 -5.88 6.88 0.43
C ILE A 128 -6.44 5.46 0.56
N THR A 129 -5.95 4.51 -0.20
CA THR A 129 -6.45 3.14 -0.19
C THR A 129 -6.15 2.45 1.14
N THR A 130 -4.97 2.64 1.72
CA THR A 130 -4.64 2.15 3.06
C THR A 130 -5.57 2.74 4.13
N TYR A 131 -5.94 4.01 4.02
CA TYR A 131 -6.96 4.60 4.89
C TYR A 131 -8.33 3.92 4.71
N MET A 132 -8.72 3.59 3.47
CA MET A 132 -9.96 2.86 3.18
C MET A 132 -9.96 1.46 3.84
N VAL A 133 -8.85 0.72 3.78
CA VAL A 133 -8.67 -0.57 4.48
C VAL A 133 -8.87 -0.39 5.99
N ALA A 134 -8.19 0.58 6.59
CA ALA A 134 -8.31 0.84 8.04
C ALA A 134 -9.75 1.20 8.46
N LYS A 135 -10.56 1.78 7.56
CA LYS A 135 -11.98 2.10 7.77
C LYS A 135 -12.96 1.00 7.34
N LYS A 136 -12.46 -0.12 6.83
CA LYS A 136 -13.24 -1.24 6.26
C LYS A 136 -14.19 -0.80 5.14
N ILE A 137 -13.69 0.03 4.23
CA ILE A 137 -14.40 0.48 3.03
C ILE A 137 -14.09 -0.54 1.93
N ILE A 138 -15.12 -1.26 1.45
CA ILE A 138 -14.94 -2.41 0.57
C ILE A 138 -14.34 -2.06 -0.80
N GLU A 139 -14.62 -0.85 -1.29
CA GLU A 139 -14.10 -0.40 -2.58
C GLU A 139 -12.57 -0.20 -2.59
N ASN A 140 -11.88 -0.35 -1.44
CA ASN A 140 -10.42 -0.32 -1.37
C ASN A 140 -9.77 -1.33 -2.34
N TRP A 141 -10.37 -2.52 -2.52
CA TRP A 141 -9.86 -3.57 -3.40
C TRP A 141 -9.76 -3.12 -4.86
N ILE A 142 -10.74 -2.37 -5.35
CA ILE A 142 -10.71 -1.81 -6.71
C ILE A 142 -9.55 -0.80 -6.85
N TYR A 143 -9.31 0.00 -5.82
CA TYR A 143 -8.21 0.97 -5.81
C TYR A 143 -6.86 0.26 -5.79
N TRP A 144 -6.71 -0.78 -4.96
CA TRP A 144 -5.50 -1.59 -4.93
C TRP A 144 -5.22 -2.22 -6.28
N PHE A 145 -6.21 -2.85 -6.90
CA PHE A 145 -6.06 -3.44 -8.23
C PHE A 145 -5.49 -2.45 -9.26
N VAL A 146 -5.98 -1.22 -9.30
CA VAL A 146 -5.48 -0.18 -10.22
C VAL A 146 -4.08 0.26 -9.86
N ILE A 147 -3.81 0.51 -8.57
CA ILE A 147 -2.51 0.98 -8.07
C ILE A 147 -1.45 -0.08 -8.32
N ASP A 148 -1.73 -1.35 -7.99
CA ASP A 148 -0.79 -2.45 -8.13
C ASP A 148 -0.47 -2.74 -9.60
N SER A 149 -1.46 -2.63 -10.49
CA SER A 149 -1.22 -2.73 -11.94
C SER A 149 -0.21 -1.68 -12.44
N ILE A 150 -0.29 -0.44 -11.95
CA ILE A 150 0.67 0.61 -12.28
C ILE A 150 2.01 0.33 -11.61
N SER A 151 2.01 -0.10 -10.36
CA SER A 151 3.23 -0.39 -9.58
C SER A 151 4.03 -1.54 -10.17
N ILE A 152 3.37 -2.60 -10.68
CA ILE A 152 4.03 -3.69 -11.41
C ILE A 152 4.84 -3.14 -12.59
N TYR A 153 4.26 -2.24 -13.38
CA TYR A 153 4.97 -1.61 -14.49
C TYR A 153 6.18 -0.80 -14.01
N LEU A 154 6.03 -0.02 -12.92
CA LEU A 154 7.11 0.79 -12.34
C LEU A 154 8.24 -0.08 -11.78
N PHE A 155 7.94 -1.13 -11.03
CA PHE A 155 8.95 -2.01 -10.45
C PHE A 155 9.63 -2.89 -11.50
N TYR A 156 8.90 -3.32 -12.52
CA TYR A 156 9.48 -4.03 -13.66
C TYR A 156 10.53 -3.15 -14.36
N SER A 157 10.25 -1.88 -14.60
CA SER A 157 11.18 -0.94 -15.22
C SER A 157 12.42 -0.64 -14.36
N ARG A 158 12.40 -0.99 -13.07
CA ARG A 158 13.50 -0.84 -12.10
C ARG A 158 14.20 -2.16 -11.76
N GLU A 159 13.89 -3.24 -12.48
CA GLU A 159 14.47 -4.59 -12.26
C GLU A 159 14.19 -5.20 -10.87
N LEU A 160 13.13 -4.73 -10.18
CA LEU A 160 12.68 -5.23 -8.87
C LEU A 160 11.67 -6.38 -9.05
N TYR A 161 12.10 -7.48 -9.64
CA TYR A 161 11.22 -8.56 -10.08
C TYR A 161 10.50 -9.31 -8.96
N LEU A 162 11.13 -9.52 -7.79
CA LEU A 162 10.47 -10.17 -6.64
C LEU A 162 9.35 -9.29 -6.07
N THR A 163 9.57 -7.99 -6.02
CA THR A 163 8.54 -7.03 -5.62
C THR A 163 7.39 -7.00 -6.63
N CYS A 164 7.66 -7.11 -7.94
CA CYS A 164 6.61 -7.28 -8.96
C CYS A 164 5.75 -8.52 -8.72
N LEU A 165 6.35 -9.64 -8.32
CA LEU A 165 5.60 -10.87 -8.02
C LEU A 165 4.62 -10.69 -6.85
N LEU A 166 5.01 -9.93 -5.82
CA LEU A 166 4.12 -9.60 -4.70
C LEU A 166 2.86 -8.86 -5.20
N TYR A 167 3.03 -7.78 -5.97
CA TYR A 167 1.91 -6.99 -6.49
C TYR A 167 1.06 -7.77 -7.51
N THR A 168 1.66 -8.72 -8.22
CA THR A 168 0.91 -9.62 -9.12
C THR A 168 0.02 -10.58 -8.33
N SER A 169 0.49 -11.11 -7.19
CA SER A 169 -0.31 -11.99 -6.35
C SER A 169 -1.45 -11.25 -5.65
N ASP A 170 -1.22 -10.01 -5.22
CA ASP A 170 -2.21 -9.12 -4.63
C ASP A 170 -3.35 -8.83 -5.60
N ALA A 171 -3.01 -8.42 -6.82
CA ALA A 171 -3.99 -8.18 -7.88
C ALA A 171 -4.78 -9.45 -8.29
N ALA A 172 -4.21 -10.64 -8.14
CA ALA A 172 -4.89 -11.91 -8.42
C ALA A 172 -5.91 -12.29 -7.34
N ASP A 173 -5.63 -11.98 -6.07
CA ASP A 173 -6.54 -12.23 -4.95
C ASP A 173 -7.76 -11.28 -4.97
N ASP A 174 -7.64 -10.12 -5.62
CA ASP A 174 -8.74 -9.15 -5.81
C ASP A 174 -9.82 -9.62 -6.79
N ILE A 175 -9.53 -10.64 -7.63
CA ILE A 175 -10.44 -11.13 -8.69
C ILE A 175 -11.22 -12.39 -8.25
N GLY A 176 -10.83 -13.04 -7.15
CA GLY A 176 -11.45 -14.26 -6.60
C GLY A 176 -12.48 -13.97 -5.54
#